data_4900382f0e618c255a5a29d8da8fe0ad
#
_entry.id   4900382f0e618c255a5a29d8da8fe0ad
#
_cell.length_a   1.000
_cell.length_b   1.000
_cell.length_c   1.000
_cell.angle_alpha   90.00
_cell.angle_beta   90.00
_cell.angle_gamma   90.00
#
_symmetry.space_group_name_H-M   'P 1'
#
loop_
_entity.id
_entity.type
_entity.pdbx_description
1 polymer ?
#
loop_
_entity_poly.entity_id
_entity_poly.type
_entity_poly.pdbx_seq_one_letter_code
_entity_poly.pdbx_strand_id
1 'polypeptide(L)'
;MSTPRGDAQRREQVLAAALTVFATFGYRKTSMDAVARAADISRPGLYFLFAGKGELFRATMQQELDKALDDVRAALTAPDVGLDARLVAALDAHLGRYVGTHLNEGVDDLLEHGTAQLDSMYDDYRAAFRDALAEAIAASGRPAGDVAPRQIAEVLAAAGEGWKHRVADRSEFVNKLTLAVDVVLRP
;
A
#
# COMPACT_ATOMS: atom_id res chain seq x y z
N MET A 1 2.90 20.52 -28.32
CA MET A 1 3.92 19.61 -27.77
C MET A 1 3.75 19.67 -26.26
N SER A 2 3.29 18.57 -25.64
CA SER A 2 3.17 18.48 -24.18
C SER A 2 4.58 18.53 -23.56
N THR A 3 4.72 19.24 -22.44
CA THR A 3 5.99 19.24 -21.69
C THR A 3 6.14 17.92 -20.97
N PRO A 4 7.38 17.41 -20.72
CA PRO A 4 7.60 16.15 -19.99
C PRO A 4 6.90 16.11 -18.62
N ARG A 5 6.73 17.25 -17.99
CA ARG A 5 6.03 17.41 -16.71
C ARG A 5 4.51 17.22 -16.84
N GLY A 6 3.92 17.68 -17.96
CA GLY A 6 2.49 17.48 -18.25
C GLY A 6 2.15 16.02 -18.53
N ASP A 7 3.06 15.30 -19.19
CA ASP A 7 2.86 13.88 -19.49
C ASP A 7 2.98 13.00 -18.24
N ALA A 8 3.91 13.32 -17.32
CA ALA A 8 4.02 12.63 -16.04
C ALA A 8 2.78 12.83 -15.16
N GLN A 9 2.31 14.08 -15.04
CA GLN A 9 1.09 14.38 -14.27
C GLN A 9 -0.14 13.71 -14.87
N ARG A 10 -0.26 13.71 -16.19
CA ARG A 10 -1.35 13.03 -16.90
C ARG A 10 -1.31 11.51 -16.68
N ARG A 11 -0.12 10.92 -16.72
CA ARG A 11 0.05 9.50 -16.44
C ARG A 11 -0.39 9.16 -15.02
N GLU A 12 -0.03 9.96 -14.03
CA GLU A 12 -0.44 9.79 -12.64
C GLU A 12 -1.96 9.86 -12.47
N GLN A 13 -2.63 10.83 -13.11
CA GLN A 13 -4.10 10.95 -13.10
C GLN A 13 -4.77 9.71 -13.69
N VAL A 14 -4.22 9.17 -14.79
CA VAL A 14 -4.74 7.95 -15.41
C VAL A 14 -4.60 6.74 -14.47
N LEU A 15 -3.46 6.60 -13.79
CA LEU A 15 -3.24 5.50 -12.85
C LEU A 15 -4.18 5.58 -11.64
N ALA A 16 -4.44 6.77 -11.10
CA ALA A 16 -5.41 6.97 -10.02
C ALA A 16 -6.84 6.60 -10.44
N ALA A 17 -7.27 7.01 -11.64
CA ALA A 17 -8.57 6.62 -12.19
C ALA A 17 -8.65 5.11 -12.45
N ALA A 18 -7.57 4.51 -12.97
CA ALA A 18 -7.47 3.08 -13.22
C ALA A 18 -7.59 2.26 -11.95
N LEU A 19 -6.94 2.68 -10.86
CA LEU A 19 -7.07 2.03 -9.55
C LEU A 19 -8.54 1.94 -9.12
N THR A 20 -9.26 3.06 -9.15
CA THR A 20 -10.69 3.10 -8.78
C THR A 20 -11.53 2.15 -9.62
N VAL A 21 -11.31 2.13 -10.95
CA VAL A 21 -12.05 1.24 -11.85
C VAL A 21 -11.72 -0.23 -11.61
N PHE A 22 -10.43 -0.56 -11.43
CA PHE A 22 -10.01 -1.93 -11.13
C PHE A 22 -10.54 -2.41 -9.76
N ALA A 23 -10.44 -1.60 -8.72
CA ALA A 23 -10.94 -1.95 -7.39
C ALA A 23 -12.46 -2.14 -7.36
N THR A 24 -13.22 -1.36 -8.19
CA THR A 24 -14.68 -1.46 -8.24
C THR A 24 -15.17 -2.67 -9.04
N PHE A 25 -14.54 -2.96 -10.17
CA PHE A 25 -15.04 -3.95 -11.13
C PHE A 25 -14.19 -5.22 -11.23
N GLY A 26 -13.01 -5.24 -10.60
CA GLY A 26 -12.01 -6.28 -10.75
C GLY A 26 -11.25 -6.19 -12.08
N TYR A 27 -10.08 -6.84 -12.15
CA TYR A 27 -9.25 -6.84 -13.37
C TYR A 27 -10.02 -7.37 -14.60
N ARG A 28 -10.73 -8.51 -14.46
CA ARG A 28 -11.36 -9.19 -15.60
C ARG A 28 -12.42 -8.34 -16.30
N LYS A 29 -13.28 -7.68 -15.52
CA LYS A 29 -14.41 -6.89 -16.03
C LYS A 29 -14.03 -5.48 -16.46
N THR A 30 -12.85 -4.99 -16.07
CA THR A 30 -12.37 -3.67 -16.46
C THR A 30 -11.96 -3.66 -17.95
N SER A 31 -12.36 -2.61 -18.66
CA SER A 31 -11.95 -2.33 -20.04
C SER A 31 -11.14 -1.04 -20.15
N MET A 32 -10.28 -0.95 -21.17
CA MET A 32 -9.54 0.29 -21.46
C MET A 32 -10.47 1.47 -21.70
N ASP A 33 -11.66 1.26 -22.28
CA ASP A 33 -12.66 2.31 -22.49
C ASP A 33 -13.26 2.83 -21.18
N ALA A 34 -13.48 1.94 -20.22
CA ALA A 34 -13.96 2.34 -18.89
C ALA A 34 -12.94 3.23 -18.17
N VAL A 35 -11.66 2.85 -18.24
CA VAL A 35 -10.57 3.65 -17.65
C VAL A 35 -10.39 4.98 -18.38
N ALA A 36 -10.41 5.00 -19.72
CA ALA A 36 -10.29 6.25 -20.49
C ALA A 36 -11.37 7.26 -20.11
N ARG A 37 -12.64 6.80 -19.96
CA ARG A 37 -13.75 7.65 -19.48
C ARG A 37 -13.54 8.12 -18.06
N ALA A 38 -13.12 7.25 -17.15
CA ALA A 38 -12.88 7.61 -15.76
C ALA A 38 -11.74 8.61 -15.58
N ALA A 39 -10.72 8.54 -16.46
CA ALA A 39 -9.58 9.44 -16.47
C ALA A 39 -9.78 10.73 -17.28
N ASP A 40 -10.97 10.90 -17.90
CA ASP A 40 -11.31 12.03 -18.79
C ASP A 40 -10.29 12.21 -19.93
N ILE A 41 -9.90 11.10 -20.57
CA ILE A 41 -9.03 11.11 -21.74
C ILE A 41 -9.61 10.30 -22.90
N SER A 42 -9.13 10.60 -24.11
CA SER A 42 -9.52 9.80 -25.28
C SER A 42 -8.92 8.39 -25.21
N ARG A 43 -9.62 7.40 -25.78
CA ARG A 43 -9.12 6.03 -25.93
C ARG A 43 -7.75 5.97 -26.62
N PRO A 44 -7.51 6.66 -27.75
CA PRO A 44 -6.17 6.74 -28.34
C PRO A 44 -5.13 7.35 -27.41
N GLY A 45 -5.51 8.35 -26.60
CA GLY A 45 -4.63 8.96 -25.60
C GLY A 45 -4.22 7.97 -24.49
N LEU A 46 -5.15 7.07 -24.06
CA LEU A 46 -4.82 6.01 -23.13
C LEU A 46 -3.86 4.98 -23.73
N TYR A 47 -4.11 4.55 -24.99
CA TYR A 47 -3.23 3.61 -25.68
C TYR A 47 -1.86 4.19 -26.02
N PHE A 48 -1.73 5.51 -26.12
CA PHE A 48 -0.43 6.18 -26.21
C PHE A 48 0.41 6.04 -24.92
N LEU A 49 -0.25 6.02 -23.76
CA LEU A 49 0.40 5.91 -22.45
C LEU A 49 0.67 4.45 -22.02
N PHE A 50 -0.21 3.53 -22.44
CA PHE A 50 -0.16 2.11 -22.04
C PHE A 50 -0.59 1.23 -23.21
N ALA A 51 0.24 0.28 -23.59
CA ALA A 51 -0.02 -0.60 -24.74
C ALA A 51 -1.26 -1.50 -24.56
N GLY A 52 -1.72 -1.69 -23.30
CA GLY A 52 -2.93 -2.48 -23.03
C GLY A 52 -3.27 -2.57 -21.55
N LYS A 53 -4.37 -3.28 -21.26
CA LYS A 53 -4.92 -3.41 -19.90
C LYS A 53 -3.91 -4.02 -18.90
N GLY A 54 -3.13 -5.01 -19.33
CA GLY A 54 -2.13 -5.65 -18.46
C GLY A 54 -1.01 -4.70 -18.05
N GLU A 55 -0.49 -3.89 -18.98
CA GLU A 55 0.53 -2.87 -18.68
C GLU A 55 -0.04 -1.78 -17.77
N LEU A 56 -1.24 -1.28 -18.10
CA LEU A 56 -1.93 -0.29 -17.27
C LEU A 56 -2.15 -0.81 -15.85
N PHE A 57 -2.63 -2.04 -15.69
CA PHE A 57 -2.87 -2.65 -14.40
C PHE A 57 -1.57 -2.79 -13.59
N ARG A 58 -0.52 -3.34 -14.21
CA ARG A 58 0.79 -3.46 -13.57
C ARG A 58 1.33 -2.11 -13.11
N ALA A 59 1.26 -1.09 -13.96
CA ALA A 59 1.72 0.26 -13.63
C ALA A 59 0.88 0.90 -12.52
N THR A 60 -0.44 0.63 -12.47
CA THR A 60 -1.33 1.09 -11.40
C THR A 60 -0.94 0.48 -10.07
N MET A 61 -0.77 -0.85 -10.03
CA MET A 61 -0.41 -1.54 -8.80
C MET A 61 0.99 -1.16 -8.32
N GLN A 62 1.96 -1.06 -9.22
CA GLN A 62 3.31 -0.59 -8.88
C GLN A 62 3.28 0.80 -8.24
N GLN A 63 2.54 1.75 -8.83
CA GLN A 63 2.43 3.10 -8.27
C GLN A 63 1.82 3.10 -6.86
N GLU A 64 0.81 2.26 -6.60
CA GLU A 64 0.19 2.18 -5.28
C GLU A 64 1.14 1.57 -4.24
N LEU A 65 1.87 0.51 -4.61
CA LEU A 65 2.86 -0.11 -3.73
C LEU A 65 4.04 0.83 -3.44
N ASP A 66 4.54 1.54 -4.45
CA ASP A 66 5.61 2.52 -4.29
C ASP A 66 5.19 3.65 -3.34
N LYS A 67 4.00 4.23 -3.54
CA LYS A 67 3.44 5.26 -2.64
C LYS A 67 3.28 4.74 -1.21
N ALA A 68 2.77 3.51 -1.05
CA ALA A 68 2.61 2.93 0.27
C ALA A 68 3.96 2.75 0.98
N LEU A 69 4.99 2.30 0.27
CA LEU A 69 6.33 2.13 0.84
C LEU A 69 7.00 3.47 1.18
N ASP A 70 6.79 4.49 0.37
CA ASP A 70 7.29 5.84 0.65
C ASP A 70 6.61 6.45 1.90
N ASP A 71 5.30 6.28 2.05
CA ASP A 71 4.57 6.71 3.24
C ASP A 71 5.03 5.96 4.51
N VAL A 72 5.29 4.65 4.39
CA VAL A 72 5.88 3.83 5.47
C VAL A 72 7.26 4.37 5.88
N ARG A 73 8.14 4.62 4.93
CA ARG A 73 9.48 5.15 5.20
C ARG A 73 9.42 6.53 5.84
N ALA A 74 8.55 7.40 5.34
CA ALA A 74 8.32 8.73 5.91
C ALA A 74 7.85 8.63 7.38
N ALA A 75 6.91 7.74 7.69
CA ALA A 75 6.44 7.50 9.05
C ALA A 75 7.55 7.00 9.97
N LEU A 76 8.37 6.04 9.51
CA LEU A 76 9.47 5.46 10.29
C LEU A 76 10.62 6.44 10.55
N THR A 77 10.80 7.44 9.69
CA THR A 77 11.87 8.45 9.81
C THR A 77 11.40 9.79 10.36
N ALA A 78 10.13 9.89 10.81
CA ALA A 78 9.57 11.13 11.35
C ALA A 78 10.42 11.65 12.53
N PRO A 79 10.92 12.91 12.47
CA PRO A 79 11.72 13.50 13.53
C PRO A 79 10.85 13.73 14.78
N ASP A 80 11.47 13.69 15.94
CA ASP A 80 10.84 13.98 17.24
C ASP A 80 9.63 13.11 17.63
N VAL A 81 9.45 11.97 16.93
CA VAL A 81 8.39 10.99 17.20
C VAL A 81 9.01 9.71 17.77
N GLY A 82 8.46 9.22 18.88
CA GLY A 82 8.90 7.96 19.49
C GLY A 82 8.69 6.74 18.59
N LEU A 83 9.50 5.67 18.79
CA LEU A 83 9.44 4.47 17.99
C LEU A 83 8.01 3.90 17.90
N ASP A 84 7.31 3.83 19.04
CA ASP A 84 5.97 3.24 19.11
C ASP A 84 4.99 3.94 18.15
N ALA A 85 4.97 5.27 18.19
CA ALA A 85 4.12 6.07 17.32
C ALA A 85 4.55 5.98 15.85
N ARG A 86 5.87 5.90 15.55
CA ARG A 86 6.38 5.68 14.19
C ARG A 86 5.96 4.33 13.62
N LEU A 87 6.02 3.27 14.43
CA LEU A 87 5.57 1.93 14.00
C LEU A 87 4.07 1.88 13.75
N VAL A 88 3.25 2.48 14.64
CA VAL A 88 1.80 2.59 14.43
C VAL A 88 1.50 3.34 13.14
N ALA A 89 2.15 4.48 12.92
CA ALA A 89 1.96 5.28 11.70
C ALA A 89 2.38 4.53 10.43
N ALA A 90 3.49 3.79 10.48
CA ALA A 90 3.95 2.98 9.34
C ALA A 90 3.01 1.80 9.03
N LEU A 91 2.52 1.11 10.05
CA LEU A 91 1.53 0.05 9.89
C LEU A 91 0.20 0.59 9.34
N ASP A 92 -0.25 1.75 9.82
CA ASP A 92 -1.45 2.41 9.31
C ASP A 92 -1.28 2.92 7.87
N ALA A 93 -0.11 3.47 7.53
CA ALA A 93 0.19 3.90 6.17
C ALA A 93 0.14 2.75 5.15
N HIS A 94 0.56 1.55 5.54
CA HIS A 94 0.50 0.37 4.69
C HIS A 94 -0.88 -0.30 4.71
N LEU A 95 -1.36 -0.69 5.90
CA LEU A 95 -2.52 -1.56 6.06
C LEU A 95 -3.83 -0.78 6.22
N GLY A 96 -3.78 0.44 6.78
CA GLY A 96 -4.94 1.26 7.11
C GLY A 96 -5.45 2.13 5.96
N ARG A 97 -4.72 2.21 4.84
CA ARG A 97 -5.01 3.13 3.72
C ARG A 97 -6.45 3.07 3.22
N TYR A 98 -7.01 1.89 3.12
CA TYR A 98 -8.36 1.66 2.60
C TYR A 98 -9.35 1.14 3.64
N VAL A 99 -8.94 0.94 4.89
CA VAL A 99 -9.82 0.48 5.98
C VAL A 99 -11.01 1.42 6.14
N GLY A 100 -12.21 0.84 6.13
CA GLY A 100 -13.47 1.60 6.20
C GLY A 100 -13.88 2.29 4.90
N THR A 101 -13.18 2.06 3.78
CA THR A 101 -13.56 2.57 2.46
C THR A 101 -14.17 1.47 1.58
N HIS A 102 -14.92 1.86 0.56
CA HIS A 102 -15.47 0.93 -0.43
C HIS A 102 -14.40 0.27 -1.33
N LEU A 103 -13.16 0.74 -1.27
CA LEU A 103 -12.04 0.17 -2.05
C LEU A 103 -11.28 -0.91 -1.29
N ASN A 104 -11.49 -1.08 0.02
CA ASN A 104 -10.70 -1.98 0.84
C ASN A 104 -10.66 -3.41 0.29
N GLU A 105 -11.83 -4.03 0.16
CA GLU A 105 -11.91 -5.41 -0.36
C GLU A 105 -11.44 -5.53 -1.82
N GLY A 106 -11.77 -4.52 -2.64
CA GLY A 106 -11.40 -4.51 -4.05
C GLY A 106 -9.90 -4.39 -4.28
N VAL A 107 -9.19 -3.57 -3.52
CA VAL A 107 -7.73 -3.43 -3.61
C VAL A 107 -7.04 -4.68 -3.09
N ASP A 108 -7.50 -5.24 -1.98
CA ASP A 108 -6.95 -6.48 -1.43
C ASP A 108 -7.12 -7.66 -2.40
N ASP A 109 -8.31 -7.82 -3.01
CA ASP A 109 -8.56 -8.84 -4.05
C ASP A 109 -7.62 -8.66 -5.27
N LEU A 110 -7.35 -7.42 -5.67
CA LEU A 110 -6.41 -7.14 -6.75
C LEU A 110 -4.97 -7.51 -6.39
N LEU A 111 -4.56 -7.28 -5.15
CA LEU A 111 -3.20 -7.58 -4.68
C LEU A 111 -3.01 -9.08 -4.43
N GLU A 112 -4.01 -9.76 -3.88
CA GLU A 112 -3.92 -11.18 -3.52
C GLU A 112 -4.25 -12.13 -4.69
N HIS A 113 -5.21 -11.75 -5.54
CA HIS A 113 -5.72 -12.60 -6.61
C HIS A 113 -5.59 -11.96 -8.01
N GLY A 114 -4.75 -10.95 -8.14
CA GLY A 114 -4.53 -10.23 -9.39
C GLY A 114 -4.10 -11.16 -10.53
N THR A 115 -3.06 -10.87 -11.20
CA THR A 115 -2.47 -11.75 -12.23
C THR A 115 -1.14 -12.29 -11.71
N ALA A 116 -0.71 -13.46 -12.19
CA ALA A 116 0.61 -14.03 -11.90
C ALA A 116 1.79 -13.05 -12.11
N GLN A 117 1.53 -11.94 -12.82
CA GLN A 117 2.50 -10.85 -13.03
C GLN A 117 2.66 -9.93 -11.83
N LEU A 118 1.74 -9.96 -10.85
CA LEU A 118 1.80 -9.16 -9.63
C LEU A 118 2.40 -9.93 -8.45
N ASP A 119 2.39 -11.26 -8.49
CA ASP A 119 2.76 -12.09 -7.34
C ASP A 119 4.16 -11.74 -6.81
N SER A 120 5.17 -11.71 -7.68
CA SER A 120 6.54 -11.34 -7.26
C SER A 120 6.64 -9.89 -6.79
N MET A 121 5.94 -8.96 -7.45
CA MET A 121 5.95 -7.55 -7.09
C MET A 121 5.34 -7.32 -5.69
N TYR A 122 4.26 -8.02 -5.38
CA TYR A 122 3.61 -7.91 -4.07
C TYR A 122 4.41 -8.58 -2.97
N ASP A 123 5.03 -9.73 -3.25
CA ASP A 123 5.93 -10.40 -2.30
C ASP A 123 7.18 -9.57 -2.00
N ASP A 124 7.80 -8.97 -3.02
CA ASP A 124 8.93 -8.05 -2.86
C ASP A 124 8.55 -6.83 -2.01
N TYR A 125 7.38 -6.26 -2.27
CA TYR A 125 6.85 -5.16 -1.48
C TYR A 125 6.62 -5.54 -0.01
N ARG A 126 5.99 -6.70 0.26
CA ARG A 126 5.76 -7.19 1.63
C ARG A 126 7.07 -7.46 2.36
N ALA A 127 8.08 -7.95 1.65
CA ALA A 127 9.42 -8.14 2.21
C ALA A 127 10.05 -6.79 2.58
N ALA A 128 10.04 -5.82 1.66
CA ALA A 128 10.58 -4.47 1.88
C ALA A 128 9.87 -3.74 3.04
N PHE A 129 8.55 -3.90 3.17
CA PHE A 129 7.79 -3.36 4.30
C PHE A 129 8.25 -3.94 5.64
N ARG A 130 8.34 -5.27 5.75
CA ARG A 130 8.82 -5.93 6.97
C ARG A 130 10.27 -5.58 7.31
N ASP A 131 11.12 -5.48 6.30
CA ASP A 131 12.52 -5.09 6.48
C ASP A 131 12.62 -3.64 7.00
N ALA A 132 11.84 -2.70 6.47
CA ALA A 132 11.80 -1.32 6.95
C ALA A 132 11.36 -1.22 8.43
N LEU A 133 10.34 -1.98 8.85
CA LEU A 133 9.94 -2.06 10.26
C LEU A 133 11.07 -2.63 11.13
N ALA A 134 11.69 -3.73 10.70
CA ALA A 134 12.76 -4.38 11.44
C ALA A 134 13.99 -3.48 11.60
N GLU A 135 14.37 -2.75 10.56
CA GLU A 135 15.46 -1.76 10.59
C GLU A 135 15.17 -0.62 11.59
N ALA A 136 13.94 -0.10 11.60
CA ALA A 136 13.55 0.96 12.54
C ALA A 136 13.57 0.47 13.99
N ILE A 137 13.14 -0.77 14.24
CA ILE A 137 13.19 -1.39 15.58
C ILE A 137 14.66 -1.59 16.00
N ALA A 138 15.50 -2.15 15.14
CA ALA A 138 16.91 -2.37 15.43
C ALA A 138 17.67 -1.05 15.70
N ALA A 139 17.43 -0.03 14.88
CA ALA A 139 18.06 1.29 15.02
C ALA A 139 17.65 2.03 16.29
N SER A 140 16.53 1.68 16.90
CA SER A 140 16.05 2.33 18.13
C SER A 140 16.89 1.99 19.37
N GLY A 141 17.66 0.90 19.35
CA GLY A 141 18.42 0.38 20.49
C GLY A 141 17.54 -0.10 21.65
N ARG A 142 16.22 -0.15 21.50
CA ARG A 142 15.32 -0.67 22.56
C ARG A 142 15.51 -2.17 22.70
N PRO A 143 15.75 -2.65 23.94
CA PRO A 143 15.80 -4.09 24.19
C PRO A 143 14.40 -4.68 23.96
N ALA A 144 14.30 -5.64 23.07
CA ALA A 144 13.10 -6.41 22.81
C ALA A 144 13.21 -7.83 23.42
N GLY A 145 13.90 -7.96 24.54
CA GLY A 145 14.25 -9.24 25.12
C GLY A 145 15.10 -10.06 24.14
N ASP A 146 14.83 -11.36 24.07
CA ASP A 146 15.54 -12.28 23.15
C ASP A 146 14.89 -12.36 21.76
N VAL A 147 13.89 -11.48 21.45
CA VAL A 147 13.17 -11.52 20.17
C VAL A 147 13.85 -10.64 19.14
N ALA A 148 14.19 -11.22 17.99
CA ALA A 148 14.83 -10.47 16.91
C ALA A 148 13.90 -9.39 16.32
N PRO A 149 14.41 -8.21 15.93
CA PRO A 149 13.60 -7.14 15.32
C PRO A 149 12.74 -7.60 14.14
N ARG A 150 13.24 -8.53 13.34
CA ARG A 150 12.50 -9.11 12.22
C ARG A 150 11.27 -9.91 12.67
N GLN A 151 11.39 -10.68 13.74
CA GLN A 151 10.24 -11.43 14.29
C GLN A 151 9.17 -10.49 14.84
N ILE A 152 9.58 -9.39 15.48
CA ILE A 152 8.65 -8.34 15.93
C ILE A 152 7.92 -7.73 14.74
N ALA A 153 8.65 -7.35 13.70
CA ALA A 153 8.07 -6.80 12.47
C ALA A 153 7.06 -7.76 11.82
N GLU A 154 7.38 -9.06 11.77
CA GLU A 154 6.48 -10.10 11.25
C GLU A 154 5.20 -10.23 12.08
N VAL A 155 5.29 -10.22 13.41
CA VAL A 155 4.12 -10.28 14.30
C VAL A 155 3.24 -9.05 14.13
N LEU A 156 3.81 -7.85 14.09
CA LEU A 156 3.07 -6.61 13.90
C LEU A 156 2.37 -6.56 12.53
N ALA A 157 3.07 -6.95 11.46
CA ALA A 157 2.50 -7.02 10.13
C ALA A 157 1.33 -8.03 10.06
N ALA A 158 1.52 -9.24 10.61
CA ALA A 158 0.50 -10.27 10.63
C ALA A 158 -0.74 -9.87 11.48
N ALA A 159 -0.53 -9.20 12.61
CA ALA A 159 -1.62 -8.68 13.43
C ALA A 159 -2.44 -7.62 12.69
N GLY A 160 -1.78 -6.66 12.05
CA GLY A 160 -2.44 -5.63 11.25
C GLY A 160 -3.24 -6.23 10.07
N GLU A 161 -2.63 -7.18 9.32
CA GLU A 161 -3.32 -7.91 8.26
C GLU A 161 -4.59 -8.62 8.77
N GLY A 162 -4.50 -9.28 9.92
CA GLY A 162 -5.65 -9.96 10.52
C GLY A 162 -6.78 -9.02 10.95
N TRP A 163 -6.49 -7.78 11.30
CA TRP A 163 -7.49 -6.83 11.78
C TRP A 163 -8.10 -5.96 10.71
N LYS A 164 -7.40 -5.63 9.62
CA LYS A 164 -7.89 -4.69 8.59
C LYS A 164 -9.27 -5.04 8.02
N HIS A 165 -9.65 -6.32 8.04
CA HIS A 165 -10.95 -6.81 7.57
C HIS A 165 -11.99 -7.04 8.69
N ARG A 166 -11.62 -6.81 9.95
CA ARG A 166 -12.46 -7.15 11.12
C ARG A 166 -12.83 -5.94 11.97
N VAL A 167 -12.29 -4.77 11.65
CA VAL A 167 -12.57 -3.51 12.34
C VAL A 167 -13.69 -2.75 11.65
N ALA A 168 -14.44 -1.95 12.39
CA ALA A 168 -15.51 -1.14 11.84
C ALA A 168 -14.98 0.07 11.06
N ASP A 169 -13.88 0.65 11.52
CA ASP A 169 -13.29 1.85 10.92
C ASP A 169 -11.77 1.95 11.18
N ARG A 170 -11.15 2.97 10.57
CA ARG A 170 -9.72 3.23 10.71
C ARG A 170 -9.32 3.59 12.16
N SER A 171 -10.17 4.23 12.93
CA SER A 171 -9.86 4.60 14.32
C SER A 171 -9.72 3.34 15.19
N GLU A 172 -10.65 2.39 15.05
CA GLU A 172 -10.54 1.09 15.72
C GLU A 172 -9.29 0.34 15.27
N PHE A 173 -8.96 0.40 13.97
CA PHE A 173 -7.75 -0.21 13.42
C PHE A 173 -6.48 0.34 14.09
N VAL A 174 -6.32 1.67 14.13
CA VAL A 174 -5.18 2.35 14.75
C VAL A 174 -5.08 2.01 16.24
N ASN A 175 -6.20 1.94 16.97
CA ASN A 175 -6.21 1.55 18.38
C ASN A 175 -5.68 0.12 18.58
N LYS A 176 -6.04 -0.81 17.71
CA LYS A 176 -5.52 -2.20 17.75
C LYS A 176 -4.03 -2.27 17.42
N LEU A 177 -3.57 -1.49 16.44
CA LEU A 177 -2.14 -1.38 16.12
C LEU A 177 -1.34 -0.81 17.31
N THR A 178 -1.85 0.24 17.96
CA THR A 178 -1.23 0.82 19.15
C THR A 178 -1.09 -0.22 20.26
N LEU A 179 -2.15 -0.97 20.55
CA LEU A 179 -2.10 -2.04 21.52
C LEU A 179 -1.05 -3.12 21.16
N ALA A 180 -0.98 -3.52 19.88
CA ALA A 180 -0.01 -4.53 19.47
C ALA A 180 1.43 -4.04 19.65
N VAL A 181 1.72 -2.80 19.22
CA VAL A 181 3.04 -2.19 19.40
C VAL A 181 3.40 -2.10 20.87
N ASP A 182 2.48 -1.63 21.73
CA ASP A 182 2.70 -1.55 23.17
C ASP A 182 3.00 -2.90 23.80
N VAL A 183 2.30 -3.96 23.40
CA VAL A 183 2.50 -5.31 23.95
C VAL A 183 3.83 -5.91 23.52
N VAL A 184 4.20 -5.75 22.24
CA VAL A 184 5.39 -6.39 21.67
C VAL A 184 6.68 -5.66 22.06
N LEU A 185 6.61 -4.35 22.31
CA LEU A 185 7.77 -3.54 22.70
C LEU A 185 7.88 -3.31 24.22
N ARG A 186 7.02 -3.92 25.02
CA ARG A 186 7.21 -3.91 26.48
C ARG A 186 8.47 -4.68 26.86
N PRO A 187 9.30 -4.08 27.74
CA PRO A 187 10.49 -4.75 28.25
C PRO A 187 10.14 -5.95 29.13
#